data_e21fa5f437b16f3bce8d4087a3dd20da
#
_entry.id   e21fa5f437b16f3bce8d4087a3dd20da
#
_cell.length_a   1.000
_cell.length_b   1.000
_cell.length_c   1.000
_cell.angle_alpha   90.00
_cell.angle_beta   90.00
_cell.angle_gamma   90.00
#
_symmetry.space_group_name_H-M   'P 1'
#
loop_
_entity.id
_entity.type
_entity.pdbx_description
1 polymer ?
#
loop_
_entity_poly.entity_id
_entity_poly.type
_entity_poly.pdbx_seq_one_letter_code
_entity_poly.pdbx_strand_id
1 'polypeptide(L)'
;MTKVLGISGSLRRGSYNSALLRAAQRLMPEDATLEIATIRGIPLYDADVEAQGIPAAVSQLKEAIVAADGVLLATPEYNNSLPGVLKNAIDWLSRPSSDIKRVFGGKPFATMGASAGGFGTILSQTAWLPVLRTLGTQPWFGARLLVSRAANVFDETGAIKDATVEEQLKNFLAGYVSFLRSRRG
;
A
#
# COMPACT_ATOMS: atom_id res chain seq x y z
N MET A 1 10.61 -13.37 -11.90
CA MET A 1 10.77 -12.40 -10.81
C MET A 1 9.39 -11.87 -10.43
N THR A 2 9.04 -11.86 -9.15
CA THR A 2 7.74 -11.36 -8.66
C THR A 2 7.80 -9.84 -8.53
N LYS A 3 6.82 -9.14 -9.10
CA LYS A 3 6.75 -7.67 -9.08
C LYS A 3 5.70 -7.19 -8.09
N VAL A 4 6.09 -6.44 -7.08
CA VAL A 4 5.20 -5.84 -6.10
C VAL A 4 5.18 -4.33 -6.29
N LEU A 5 4.00 -3.72 -6.24
CA LEU A 5 3.84 -2.27 -6.23
C LEU A 5 3.54 -1.81 -4.80
N GLY A 6 4.41 -0.98 -4.22
CA GLY A 6 4.21 -0.35 -2.92
C GLY A 6 3.55 1.02 -3.06
N ILE A 7 2.49 1.28 -2.31
CA ILE A 7 1.80 2.57 -2.31
C ILE A 7 1.77 3.12 -0.88
N SER A 8 2.39 4.30 -0.67
CA SER A 8 2.32 5.00 0.62
C SER A 8 1.05 5.83 0.71
N GLY A 9 0.28 5.63 1.79
CA GLY A 9 -0.92 6.40 2.10
C GLY A 9 -0.66 7.79 2.69
N SER A 10 0.59 8.28 2.64
CA SER A 10 0.95 9.58 3.20
C SER A 10 1.69 10.45 2.20
N LEU A 11 1.31 11.73 2.12
CA LEU A 11 1.99 12.75 1.32
C LEU A 11 3.09 13.50 2.07
N ARG A 12 3.26 13.27 3.39
CA ARG A 12 4.26 13.94 4.22
C ARG A 12 5.67 13.50 3.80
N ARG A 13 6.62 14.44 3.67
CA ARG A 13 8.02 14.14 3.30
C ARG A 13 8.68 13.15 4.26
N GLY A 14 8.58 13.39 5.57
CA GLY A 14 9.10 12.48 6.62
C GLY A 14 8.11 11.39 7.04
N SER A 15 7.35 10.81 6.11
CA SER A 15 6.36 9.77 6.40
C SER A 15 7.02 8.47 6.84
N TYR A 16 6.66 7.94 8.00
CA TYR A 16 7.05 6.61 8.46
C TYR A 16 6.56 5.50 7.52
N ASN A 17 5.41 5.66 6.89
CA ASN A 17 4.90 4.68 5.92
C ASN A 17 5.72 4.68 4.63
N SER A 18 6.19 5.84 4.18
CA SER A 18 7.14 5.90 3.06
C SER A 18 8.51 5.36 3.44
N ALA A 19 8.97 5.58 4.68
CA ALA A 19 10.20 4.98 5.22
C ALA A 19 10.07 3.44 5.28
N LEU A 20 8.93 2.93 5.75
CA LEU A 20 8.63 1.50 5.81
C LEU A 20 8.65 0.86 4.42
N LEU A 21 8.12 1.51 3.38
CA LEU A 21 8.20 1.02 2.00
C LEU A 21 9.64 1.02 1.46
N ARG A 22 10.44 2.04 1.76
CA ARG A 22 11.87 2.06 1.37
C ARG A 22 12.66 0.95 2.07
N ALA A 23 12.36 0.67 3.33
CA ALA A 23 12.93 -0.47 4.03
C ALA A 23 12.48 -1.80 3.40
N ALA A 24 11.18 -1.94 3.11
CA ALA A 24 10.63 -3.10 2.41
C ALA A 24 11.34 -3.33 1.06
N GLN A 25 11.59 -2.27 0.28
CA GLN A 25 12.29 -2.37 -1.00
C GLN A 25 13.70 -2.96 -0.86
N ARG A 26 14.44 -2.59 0.20
CA ARG A 26 15.79 -3.13 0.48
C ARG A 26 15.77 -4.56 0.99
N LEU A 27 14.69 -4.97 1.65
CA LEU A 27 14.53 -6.26 2.33
C LEU A 27 13.70 -7.27 1.52
N MET A 28 13.38 -6.95 0.26
CA MET A 28 12.68 -7.89 -0.62
C MET A 28 13.49 -9.18 -0.79
N PRO A 29 12.83 -10.35 -0.88
CA PRO A 29 13.49 -11.58 -1.34
C PRO A 29 14.17 -11.39 -2.70
N GLU A 30 15.30 -12.08 -2.93
CA GLU A 30 16.15 -11.92 -4.12
C GLU A 30 15.42 -12.10 -5.46
N ASP A 31 14.35 -12.88 -5.47
CA ASP A 31 13.55 -13.20 -6.65
C ASP A 31 12.26 -12.37 -6.77
N ALA A 32 12.18 -11.27 -5.99
CA ALA A 32 11.09 -10.31 -6.03
C ALA A 32 11.61 -8.86 -6.05
N THR A 33 10.83 -7.98 -6.64
CA THR A 33 11.10 -6.54 -6.67
C THR A 33 9.93 -5.76 -6.10
N LEU A 34 10.22 -4.64 -5.43
CA LEU A 34 9.23 -3.68 -4.97
C LEU A 34 9.49 -2.33 -5.67
N GLU A 35 8.56 -1.92 -6.51
CA GLU A 35 8.48 -0.55 -7.02
C GLU A 35 7.62 0.30 -6.11
N ILE A 36 8.03 1.54 -5.83
CA ILE A 36 7.26 2.44 -4.96
C ILE A 36 6.59 3.50 -5.81
N ALA A 37 5.27 3.49 -5.82
CA ALA A 37 4.44 4.51 -6.47
C ALA A 37 3.99 5.60 -5.50
N THR A 38 3.65 6.76 -6.05
CA THR A 38 3.14 7.91 -5.30
C THR A 38 1.68 8.18 -5.65
N ILE A 39 0.95 8.67 -4.65
CA ILE A 39 -0.40 9.25 -4.83
C ILE A 39 -0.38 10.78 -4.97
N ARG A 40 0.83 11.36 -5.06
CA ARG A 40 1.00 12.81 -5.23
C ARG A 40 0.49 13.25 -6.60
N GLY A 41 -0.18 14.41 -6.63
CA GLY A 41 -0.72 14.96 -7.87
C GLY A 41 -2.11 14.40 -8.26
N ILE A 42 -2.66 13.46 -7.48
CA ILE A 42 -4.05 13.02 -7.65
C ILE A 42 -4.95 14.09 -7.01
N PRO A 43 -5.87 14.74 -7.76
CA PRO A 43 -6.76 15.74 -7.22
C PRO A 43 -7.80 15.12 -6.28
N LEU A 44 -8.54 15.93 -5.53
CA LEU A 44 -9.76 15.44 -4.89
C LEU A 44 -10.74 14.94 -5.96
N TYR A 45 -11.38 13.80 -5.66
CA TYR A 45 -12.33 13.22 -6.59
C TYR A 45 -13.54 14.16 -6.76
N ASP A 46 -13.83 14.39 -8.02
CA ASP A 46 -14.96 15.16 -8.46
C ASP A 46 -15.46 14.53 -9.78
N ALA A 47 -16.76 14.24 -9.86
CA ALA A 47 -17.36 13.62 -11.04
C ALA A 47 -17.33 14.56 -12.25
N ASP A 48 -17.36 15.88 -12.05
CA ASP A 48 -17.25 16.86 -13.14
C ASP A 48 -15.83 16.88 -13.73
N VAL A 49 -14.81 16.65 -12.89
CA VAL A 49 -13.43 16.47 -13.34
C VAL A 49 -13.27 15.14 -14.07
N GLU A 50 -13.88 14.05 -13.57
CA GLU A 50 -13.88 12.75 -14.26
C GLU A 50 -14.50 12.84 -15.65
N ALA A 51 -15.58 13.60 -15.81
CA ALA A 51 -16.26 13.80 -17.11
C ALA A 51 -15.35 14.49 -18.16
N GLN A 52 -14.33 15.25 -17.71
CA GLN A 52 -13.35 15.88 -18.58
C GLN A 52 -12.17 14.94 -18.92
N GLY A 53 -12.06 13.81 -18.26
CA GLY A 53 -11.05 12.79 -18.45
C GLY A 53 -10.36 12.37 -17.16
N ILE A 54 -9.72 11.20 -17.19
CA ILE A 54 -8.98 10.68 -16.04
C ILE A 54 -7.64 11.40 -15.90
N PRO A 55 -7.32 11.99 -14.74
CA PRO A 55 -6.03 12.66 -14.53
C PRO A 55 -4.82 11.75 -14.81
N ALA A 56 -3.77 12.30 -15.42
CA ALA A 56 -2.59 11.53 -15.82
C ALA A 56 -1.94 10.74 -14.66
N ALA A 57 -1.88 11.33 -13.45
CA ALA A 57 -1.35 10.65 -12.27
C ALA A 57 -2.18 9.42 -11.87
N VAL A 58 -3.50 9.46 -12.08
CA VAL A 58 -4.41 8.32 -11.84
C VAL A 58 -4.15 7.23 -12.89
N SER A 59 -4.08 7.60 -14.17
CA SER A 59 -3.83 6.65 -15.27
C SER A 59 -2.49 5.94 -15.10
N GLN A 60 -1.42 6.65 -14.75
CA GLN A 60 -0.11 6.08 -14.49
C GLN A 60 -0.15 5.07 -13.32
N LEU A 61 -0.82 5.41 -12.23
CA LEU A 61 -0.92 4.52 -11.07
C LEU A 61 -1.78 3.29 -11.38
N LYS A 62 -2.83 3.39 -12.18
CA LYS A 62 -3.61 2.24 -12.68
C LYS A 62 -2.71 1.26 -13.45
N GLU A 63 -1.96 1.75 -14.43
CA GLU A 63 -1.08 0.89 -15.22
C GLU A 63 0.00 0.22 -14.35
N ALA A 64 0.55 0.92 -13.36
CA ALA A 64 1.47 0.33 -12.40
C ALA A 64 0.83 -0.80 -11.57
N ILE A 65 -0.44 -0.63 -11.14
CA ILE A 65 -1.18 -1.70 -10.44
C ILE A 65 -1.43 -2.88 -11.36
N VAL A 66 -1.84 -2.63 -12.60
CA VAL A 66 -2.10 -3.70 -13.59
C VAL A 66 -0.83 -4.51 -13.86
N ALA A 67 0.31 -3.84 -14.02
CA ALA A 67 1.60 -4.48 -14.33
C ALA A 67 2.21 -5.26 -13.16
N ALA A 68 1.79 -5.00 -11.92
CA ALA A 68 2.28 -5.69 -10.73
C ALA A 68 1.56 -7.02 -10.48
N ASP A 69 2.24 -7.98 -9.88
CA ASP A 69 1.65 -9.24 -9.41
C ASP A 69 0.83 -9.04 -8.13
N GLY A 70 1.19 -8.05 -7.33
CA GLY A 70 0.46 -7.69 -6.12
C GLY A 70 0.77 -6.28 -5.65
N VAL A 71 -0.07 -5.76 -4.76
CA VAL A 71 0.03 -4.41 -4.22
C VAL A 71 0.28 -4.46 -2.71
N LEU A 72 1.21 -3.65 -2.23
CA LEU A 72 1.53 -3.46 -0.82
C LEU A 72 1.14 -2.05 -0.40
N LEU A 73 0.05 -1.91 0.35
CA LEU A 73 -0.39 -0.64 0.92
C LEU A 73 0.30 -0.36 2.25
N ALA A 74 1.10 0.70 2.32
CA ALA A 74 1.61 1.23 3.59
C ALA A 74 0.69 2.36 4.06
N THR A 75 -0.24 2.01 4.96
CA THR A 75 -1.30 2.92 5.40
C THR A 75 -1.00 3.58 6.73
N PRO A 76 -0.96 4.92 6.83
CA PRO A 76 -1.07 5.59 8.12
C PRO A 76 -2.48 5.43 8.69
N GLU A 77 -2.64 5.79 9.95
CA GLU A 77 -3.92 5.85 10.64
C GLU A 77 -4.23 7.29 10.99
N TYR A 78 -5.34 7.81 10.46
CA TYR A 78 -5.82 9.16 10.73
C TYR A 78 -7.17 9.09 11.42
N ASN A 79 -7.26 9.64 12.64
CA ASN A 79 -8.49 9.64 13.43
C ASN A 79 -9.12 8.23 13.54
N ASN A 80 -8.28 7.23 13.87
CA ASN A 80 -8.69 5.82 14.02
C ASN A 80 -9.30 5.20 12.75
N SER A 81 -8.94 5.69 11.57
CA SER A 81 -9.45 5.18 10.29
C SER A 81 -8.40 5.26 9.19
N LEU A 82 -8.82 4.88 7.97
CA LEU A 82 -7.99 5.01 6.78
C LEU A 82 -7.70 6.49 6.44
N PRO A 83 -6.55 6.81 5.85
CA PRO A 83 -6.20 8.18 5.49
C PRO A 83 -7.00 8.66 4.27
N GLY A 84 -7.63 9.84 4.37
CA GLY A 84 -8.46 10.41 3.32
C GLY A 84 -7.74 10.54 1.97
N VAL A 85 -6.46 10.92 1.98
CA VAL A 85 -5.67 11.06 0.74
C VAL A 85 -5.45 9.74 0.00
N LEU A 86 -5.30 8.61 0.73
CA LEU A 86 -5.19 7.30 0.10
C LEU A 86 -6.56 6.79 -0.34
N LYS A 87 -7.59 7.02 0.48
CA LYS A 87 -8.98 6.68 0.08
C LYS A 87 -9.37 7.41 -1.20
N ASN A 88 -9.10 8.70 -1.30
CA ASN A 88 -9.30 9.49 -2.50
C ASN A 88 -8.56 8.90 -3.72
N ALA A 89 -7.31 8.50 -3.55
CA ALA A 89 -6.57 7.85 -4.64
C ALA A 89 -7.23 6.54 -5.09
N ILE A 90 -7.65 5.69 -4.15
CA ILE A 90 -8.36 4.44 -4.47
C ILE A 90 -9.71 4.72 -5.15
N ASP A 91 -10.43 5.75 -4.74
CA ASP A 91 -11.69 6.15 -5.38
C ASP A 91 -11.46 6.53 -6.85
N TRP A 92 -10.46 7.35 -7.13
CA TRP A 92 -10.05 7.67 -8.50
C TRP A 92 -9.63 6.45 -9.32
N LEU A 93 -8.88 5.54 -8.72
CA LEU A 93 -8.41 4.32 -9.39
C LEU A 93 -9.57 3.38 -9.78
N SER A 94 -10.72 3.49 -9.11
CA SER A 94 -11.93 2.76 -9.42
C SER A 94 -12.81 3.43 -10.51
N ARG A 95 -12.35 4.51 -11.13
CA ARG A 95 -13.09 5.28 -12.14
C ARG A 95 -12.43 5.19 -13.53
N PRO A 96 -13.19 5.10 -14.64
CA PRO A 96 -14.61 4.77 -14.64
C PRO A 96 -14.87 3.37 -14.05
N SER A 97 -16.10 3.08 -13.66
CA SER A 97 -16.45 1.80 -13.01
C SER A 97 -16.15 0.56 -13.87
N SER A 98 -16.11 0.70 -15.18
CA SER A 98 -15.69 -0.34 -16.13
C SER A 98 -14.24 -0.81 -15.91
N ASP A 99 -13.37 0.03 -15.35
CA ASP A 99 -11.96 -0.26 -15.10
C ASP A 99 -11.73 -1.07 -13.80
N ILE A 100 -12.71 -1.13 -12.89
CA ILE A 100 -12.55 -1.79 -11.58
C ILE A 100 -12.02 -3.22 -11.74
N LYS A 101 -12.62 -4.00 -12.64
CA LYS A 101 -12.22 -5.39 -12.87
C LYS A 101 -10.78 -5.50 -13.39
N ARG A 102 -10.36 -4.60 -14.28
CA ARG A 102 -9.00 -4.57 -14.84
C ARG A 102 -7.95 -4.23 -13.79
N VAL A 103 -8.23 -3.24 -12.95
CA VAL A 103 -7.27 -2.69 -11.99
C VAL A 103 -7.21 -3.53 -10.70
N PHE A 104 -8.38 -3.96 -10.20
CA PHE A 104 -8.52 -4.55 -8.88
C PHE A 104 -8.96 -6.02 -8.87
N GLY A 105 -9.67 -6.48 -9.91
CA GLY A 105 -10.31 -7.78 -9.93
C GLY A 105 -9.33 -8.94 -9.69
N GLY A 106 -9.45 -9.61 -8.53
CA GLY A 106 -8.57 -10.70 -8.12
C GLY A 106 -7.13 -10.28 -7.80
N LYS A 107 -6.78 -8.98 -7.88
CA LYS A 107 -5.43 -8.49 -7.57
C LYS A 107 -5.11 -8.71 -6.10
N PRO A 108 -3.98 -9.38 -5.77
CA PRO A 108 -3.52 -9.53 -4.39
C PRO A 108 -3.17 -8.20 -3.74
N PHE A 109 -3.67 -7.98 -2.53
CA PHE A 109 -3.35 -6.80 -1.71
C PHE A 109 -2.87 -7.22 -0.33
N ALA A 110 -1.72 -6.70 0.10
CA ALA A 110 -1.27 -6.76 1.49
C ALA A 110 -1.28 -5.35 2.09
N THR A 111 -1.55 -5.26 3.39
CA THR A 111 -1.53 -4.00 4.13
C THR A 111 -0.51 -4.06 5.26
N MET A 112 0.24 -2.99 5.43
CA MET A 112 1.13 -2.76 6.55
C MET A 112 1.03 -1.29 6.97
N GLY A 113 1.59 -0.93 8.11
CA GLY A 113 1.58 0.48 8.46
C GLY A 113 2.40 0.82 9.69
N ALA A 114 2.75 2.11 9.78
CA ALA A 114 3.49 2.69 10.87
C ALA A 114 2.78 3.95 11.38
N SER A 115 2.63 4.07 12.71
CA SER A 115 2.04 5.23 13.36
C SER A 115 2.90 5.71 14.52
N ALA A 116 2.79 7.01 14.85
CA ALA A 116 3.42 7.58 16.03
C ALA A 116 2.80 7.07 17.33
N GLY A 117 1.52 6.68 17.30
CA GLY A 117 0.77 6.14 18.43
C GLY A 117 1.05 4.66 18.70
N GLY A 118 0.34 4.10 19.70
CA GLY A 118 0.53 2.74 20.19
C GLY A 118 -0.14 1.63 19.37
N PHE A 119 -1.05 1.95 18.47
CA PHE A 119 -1.89 0.93 17.77
C PHE A 119 -1.31 0.44 16.43
N GLY A 120 -0.24 1.06 15.91
CA GLY A 120 0.45 0.58 14.71
C GLY A 120 -0.43 0.50 13.46
N THR A 121 -1.43 1.35 13.32
CA THR A 121 -2.39 1.43 12.22
C THR A 121 -3.42 0.28 12.11
N ILE A 122 -3.69 -0.43 13.20
CA ILE A 122 -4.62 -1.57 13.19
C ILE A 122 -6.03 -1.18 12.73
N LEU A 123 -6.54 -0.01 13.16
CA LEU A 123 -7.88 0.45 12.81
C LEU A 123 -7.94 0.87 11.34
N SER A 124 -6.90 1.53 10.84
CA SER A 124 -6.80 1.85 9.41
C SER A 124 -6.75 0.58 8.55
N GLN A 125 -5.92 -0.41 8.91
CA GLN A 125 -5.86 -1.67 8.17
C GLN A 125 -7.18 -2.41 8.17
N THR A 126 -7.91 -2.39 9.30
CA THR A 126 -9.27 -2.95 9.38
C THR A 126 -10.26 -2.18 8.50
N ALA A 127 -10.19 -0.84 8.47
CA ALA A 127 -11.08 -0.01 7.67
C ALA A 127 -10.88 -0.19 6.16
N TRP A 128 -9.72 -0.70 5.72
CA TRP A 128 -9.48 -1.05 4.32
C TRP A 128 -10.23 -2.31 3.86
N LEU A 129 -10.58 -3.23 4.74
CA LEU A 129 -11.17 -4.53 4.36
C LEU A 129 -12.47 -4.40 3.55
N PRO A 130 -13.48 -3.60 3.94
CA PRO A 130 -14.68 -3.43 3.14
C PRO A 130 -14.41 -2.75 1.80
N VAL A 131 -13.45 -1.83 1.72
CA VAL A 131 -13.06 -1.17 0.46
C VAL A 131 -12.44 -2.19 -0.50
N LEU A 132 -11.46 -2.96 -0.04
CA LEU A 132 -10.78 -3.99 -0.83
C LEU A 132 -11.75 -5.09 -1.30
N ARG A 133 -12.70 -5.48 -0.43
CA ARG A 133 -13.76 -6.43 -0.79
C ARG A 133 -14.66 -5.89 -1.91
N THR A 134 -15.13 -4.65 -1.80
CA THR A 134 -16.01 -4.02 -2.80
C THR A 134 -15.34 -3.92 -4.16
N LEU A 135 -14.04 -3.68 -4.19
CA LEU A 135 -13.25 -3.62 -5.42
C LEU A 135 -12.92 -5.00 -6.03
N GLY A 136 -13.29 -6.08 -5.36
CA GLY A 136 -13.05 -7.45 -5.84
C GLY A 136 -11.58 -7.85 -5.79
N THR A 137 -10.78 -7.24 -4.92
CA THR A 137 -9.37 -7.62 -4.70
C THR A 137 -9.27 -8.93 -3.93
N GLN A 138 -8.06 -9.43 -3.80
CA GLN A 138 -7.76 -10.55 -2.91
C GLN A 138 -6.83 -10.10 -1.77
N PRO A 139 -7.37 -9.70 -0.61
CA PRO A 139 -6.55 -9.35 0.54
C PRO A 139 -5.76 -10.56 1.05
N TRP A 140 -4.46 -10.33 1.34
CA TRP A 140 -3.62 -11.34 1.97
C TRP A 140 -3.65 -11.19 3.50
N PHE A 141 -3.93 -12.28 4.20
CA PHE A 141 -4.07 -12.33 5.66
C PHE A 141 -3.02 -13.21 6.33
N GLY A 142 -1.98 -13.64 5.62
CA GLY A 142 -0.96 -14.55 6.15
C GLY A 142 -0.11 -13.96 7.27
N ALA A 143 0.04 -12.63 7.33
CA ALA A 143 0.70 -11.93 8.44
C ALA A 143 0.15 -10.50 8.58
N ARG A 144 0.51 -9.86 9.72
CA ARG A 144 0.26 -8.44 9.98
C ARG A 144 1.56 -7.74 10.31
N LEU A 145 1.73 -6.51 9.83
CA LEU A 145 2.82 -5.62 10.23
C LEU A 145 2.23 -4.30 10.74
N LEU A 146 2.33 -4.11 12.06
CA LEU A 146 1.73 -3.03 12.82
C LEU A 146 2.84 -2.30 13.59
N VAL A 147 3.49 -1.33 12.95
CA VAL A 147 4.60 -0.59 13.56
C VAL A 147 4.06 0.55 14.42
N SER A 148 4.01 0.34 15.72
CA SER A 148 3.66 1.37 16.71
C SER A 148 4.87 2.20 17.13
N ARG A 149 4.62 3.40 17.69
CA ARG A 149 5.66 4.31 18.20
C ARG A 149 6.80 4.49 17.22
N ALA A 150 6.47 4.76 15.96
CA ALA A 150 7.38 4.75 14.83
C ALA A 150 8.64 5.65 15.01
N ALA A 151 8.56 6.72 15.82
CA ALA A 151 9.72 7.53 16.16
C ALA A 151 10.84 6.76 16.89
N ASN A 152 10.50 5.65 17.59
CA ASN A 152 11.48 4.79 18.25
C ASN A 152 12.04 3.74 17.28
N VAL A 153 11.36 3.47 16.18
CA VAL A 153 11.70 2.40 15.21
C VAL A 153 12.58 2.93 14.09
N PHE A 154 12.32 4.16 13.63
CA PHE A 154 13.08 4.77 12.54
C PHE A 154 14.07 5.80 13.08
N ASP A 155 15.23 5.90 12.43
CA ASP A 155 16.18 7.00 12.65
C ASP A 155 15.81 8.24 11.82
N GLU A 156 16.63 9.29 11.90
CA GLU A 156 16.42 10.57 11.19
C GLU A 156 16.49 10.43 9.67
N THR A 157 17.18 9.40 9.16
CA THR A 157 17.25 9.10 7.72
C THR A 157 16.03 8.30 7.23
N GLY A 158 15.22 7.76 8.16
CA GLY A 158 14.11 6.86 7.90
C GLY A 158 14.56 5.41 7.73
N ALA A 159 15.75 5.03 8.17
CA ALA A 159 16.16 3.64 8.26
C ALA A 159 15.58 2.99 9.54
N ILE A 160 15.27 1.70 9.47
CA ILE A 160 14.84 0.94 10.65
C ILE A 160 16.06 0.70 11.53
N LYS A 161 15.98 1.10 12.81
CA LYS A 161 16.99 0.86 13.85
C LYS A 161 16.57 -0.22 14.85
N ASP A 162 15.33 -0.68 14.79
CA ASP A 162 14.78 -1.77 15.62
C ASP A 162 14.89 -3.10 14.87
N ALA A 163 15.82 -3.96 15.33
CA ALA A 163 16.08 -5.26 14.71
C ALA A 163 14.84 -6.18 14.71
N THR A 164 13.98 -6.07 15.72
CA THR A 164 12.75 -6.88 15.81
C THR A 164 11.78 -6.49 14.71
N VAL A 165 11.59 -5.19 14.50
CA VAL A 165 10.71 -4.69 13.42
C VAL A 165 11.29 -5.00 12.04
N GLU A 166 12.63 -4.94 11.88
CA GLU A 166 13.28 -5.33 10.63
C GLU A 166 13.04 -6.80 10.30
N GLU A 167 13.18 -7.69 11.26
CA GLU A 167 12.92 -9.13 11.08
C GLU A 167 11.44 -9.41 10.81
N GLN A 168 10.52 -8.73 11.52
CA GLN A 168 9.09 -8.81 11.23
C GLN A 168 8.77 -8.38 9.80
N LEU A 169 9.39 -7.33 9.31
CA LEU A 169 9.21 -6.87 7.93
C LEU A 169 9.74 -7.89 6.92
N LYS A 170 10.93 -8.48 7.14
CA LYS A 170 11.47 -9.55 6.30
C LYS A 170 10.51 -10.73 6.19
N ASN A 171 10.03 -11.21 7.33
CA ASN A 171 9.11 -12.34 7.39
C ASN A 171 7.77 -12.03 6.72
N PHE A 172 7.25 -10.82 6.90
CA PHE A 172 6.04 -10.34 6.23
C PHE A 172 6.21 -10.34 4.71
N LEU A 173 7.31 -9.81 4.20
CA LEU A 173 7.60 -9.75 2.76
C LEU A 173 7.79 -11.15 2.17
N ALA A 174 8.53 -12.02 2.84
CA ALA A 174 8.72 -13.41 2.40
C ALA A 174 7.39 -14.16 2.28
N GLY A 175 6.51 -14.02 3.29
CA GLY A 175 5.18 -14.62 3.27
C GLY A 175 4.30 -14.09 2.15
N TYR A 176 4.30 -12.78 1.92
CA TYR A 176 3.52 -12.17 0.85
C TYR A 176 4.02 -12.60 -0.54
N VAL A 177 5.35 -12.60 -0.77
CA VAL A 177 5.94 -13.05 -2.03
C VAL A 177 5.64 -14.53 -2.29
N SER A 178 5.72 -15.39 -1.26
CA SER A 178 5.33 -16.79 -1.36
C SER A 178 3.87 -16.96 -1.79
N PHE A 179 2.96 -16.17 -1.20
CA PHE A 179 1.56 -16.15 -1.60
C PHE A 179 1.37 -15.72 -3.06
N LEU A 180 2.09 -14.69 -3.53
CA LEU A 180 2.00 -14.24 -4.92
C LEU A 180 2.44 -15.32 -5.90
N ARG A 181 3.47 -16.10 -5.55
CA ARG A 181 3.98 -17.21 -6.38
C ARG A 181 3.01 -18.37 -6.47
N SER A 182 2.40 -18.76 -5.36
CA SER A 182 1.45 -19.88 -5.35
C SER A 182 0.22 -19.65 -6.25
N ARG A 183 0.02 -18.41 -6.72
CA ARG A 183 -1.08 -18.03 -7.63
C ARG A 183 -0.71 -18.05 -9.11
N ARG A 184 0.57 -18.20 -9.43
CA ARG A 184 1.06 -18.25 -10.82
C ARG A 184 1.04 -19.68 -11.41
N GLY A 185 0.88 -20.69 -10.56
CA GLY A 185 0.71 -22.09 -10.92
C GLY A 185 -0.76 -22.44 -11.00
#